data_cf7d4a8077947856f7318c6994b7a1ca
#
_entry.id   cf7d4a8077947856f7318c6994b7a1ca
#
_cell.length_a   1.000
_cell.length_b   1.000
_cell.length_c   1.000
_cell.angle_alpha   90.00
_cell.angle_beta   90.00
_cell.angle_gamma   90.00
#
_symmetry.space_group_name_H-M   'P 1'
#
loop_
_entity.id
_entity.type
_entity.pdbx_description
1 polymer ?
#
loop_
_entity_poly.entity_id
_entity_poly.type
_entity_poly.pdbx_seq_one_letter_code
_entity_poly.pdbx_strand_id
1 'polypeptide(L)'
;MTPLLPSPKHYLQNLITMTSSDSKRLWRRAVKQHFNCTCVYCGKTYEEKELTLDHVIPLSRGGETLTKNIVCACRKCNQDKGSSDWLIWMRKVFGFQSIRELLIHQHIK
;
A
#
# COMPACT_ATOMS: atom_id res chain seq x y z
N MET A 1 14.20 10.81 -1.98
CA MET A 1 13.97 10.00 -2.13
C MET A 1 14.23 9.19 -2.98
N THR A 2 14.77 8.99 -3.74
CA THR A 2 14.80 8.21 -4.44
C THR A 2 15.35 7.23 -4.41
N PRO A 3 15.05 6.61 -4.39
CA PRO A 3 15.50 5.45 -4.21
C PRO A 3 16.21 4.82 -5.18
N LEU A 4 16.47 3.66 -5.00
CA LEU A 4 17.30 2.89 -5.84
C LEU A 4 16.67 2.67 -7.19
N LEU A 5 15.37 2.68 -7.30
CA LEU A 5 14.65 2.51 -8.54
C LEU A 5 13.78 3.71 -8.81
N PRO A 6 13.52 4.02 -10.09
CA PRO A 6 12.77 5.22 -10.43
C PRO A 6 11.33 5.19 -9.98
N SER A 7 10.75 4.02 -9.74
CA SER A 7 9.39 3.94 -9.25
C SER A 7 9.14 2.61 -8.58
N PRO A 8 8.12 2.53 -7.72
CA PRO A 8 7.75 1.26 -7.10
C PRO A 8 7.38 0.17 -8.10
N LYS A 9 6.99 0.52 -9.30
CA LYS A 9 6.67 -0.48 -10.32
C LYS A 9 7.87 -1.34 -10.68
N HIS A 10 9.06 -0.78 -10.66
CA HIS A 10 10.25 -1.57 -10.92
C HIS A 10 10.47 -2.60 -9.83
N TYR A 11 10.21 -2.22 -8.59
CA TYR A 11 10.30 -3.16 -7.50
C TYR A 11 9.26 -4.25 -7.64
N LEU A 12 8.09 -3.89 -8.18
CA LEU A 12 7.07 -4.88 -8.33
C LEU A 12 7.42 -5.95 -9.32
N GLN A 13 7.86 -5.55 -10.48
CA GLN A 13 8.28 -6.52 -11.47
C GLN A 13 9.41 -7.39 -10.94
N ASN A 14 10.29 -6.78 -10.16
CA ASN A 14 11.40 -7.49 -9.58
C ASN A 14 10.99 -8.37 -8.40
N LEU A 15 9.91 -8.03 -7.73
CA LEU A 15 9.47 -8.80 -6.58
C LEU A 15 9.20 -10.25 -6.91
N ILE A 16 8.66 -10.51 -8.10
CA ILE A 16 8.38 -11.87 -8.54
C ILE A 16 9.68 -12.69 -8.62
N THR A 17 10.78 -12.03 -8.96
CA THR A 17 12.07 -12.69 -9.08
C THR A 17 12.98 -12.43 -7.88
N MET A 18 12.54 -11.60 -6.93
CA MET A 18 13.32 -11.32 -5.75
C MET A 18 13.33 -12.50 -4.81
N THR A 19 14.50 -12.97 -4.48
CA THR A 19 14.65 -14.07 -3.54
C THR A 19 15.32 -13.64 -2.24
N SER A 20 16.05 -12.53 -2.23
CA SER A 20 16.76 -12.12 -1.03
C SER A 20 15.87 -11.30 -0.12
N SER A 21 16.06 -11.47 1.18
CA SER A 21 15.33 -10.70 2.17
C SER A 21 15.69 -9.21 2.10
N ASP A 22 16.92 -8.91 1.69
CA ASP A 22 17.36 -7.51 1.54
C ASP A 22 16.61 -6.81 0.42
N SER A 23 16.41 -7.48 -0.71
CA SER A 23 15.67 -6.91 -1.83
C SER A 23 14.22 -6.66 -1.45
N LYS A 24 13.61 -7.59 -0.73
CA LYS A 24 12.24 -7.43 -0.27
C LYS A 24 12.11 -6.28 0.72
N ARG A 25 13.09 -6.13 1.60
CA ARG A 25 13.09 -5.02 2.56
C ARG A 25 13.20 -3.68 1.86
N LEU A 26 14.07 -3.60 0.86
CA LEU A 26 14.23 -2.37 0.07
C LEU A 26 12.95 -2.01 -0.68
N TRP A 27 12.29 -3.02 -1.23
CA TRP A 27 11.03 -2.81 -1.93
C TRP A 27 9.95 -2.26 -0.97
N ARG A 28 9.82 -2.87 0.21
CA ARG A 28 8.84 -2.40 1.20
C ARG A 28 9.13 -0.96 1.61
N ARG A 29 10.40 -0.65 1.82
CA ARG A 29 10.80 0.70 2.20
C ARG A 29 10.48 1.70 1.09
N ALA A 30 10.75 1.33 -0.16
CA ALA A 30 10.47 2.19 -1.30
C ALA A 30 8.98 2.49 -1.42
N VAL A 31 8.13 1.49 -1.20
CA VAL A 31 6.68 1.70 -1.23
C VAL A 31 6.26 2.68 -0.14
N LYS A 32 6.76 2.50 1.08
CA LYS A 32 6.43 3.42 2.18
C LYS A 32 6.87 4.85 1.87
N GLN A 33 8.06 5.01 1.31
CA GLN A 33 8.57 6.34 0.94
C GLN A 33 7.77 6.95 -0.20
N HIS A 34 7.31 6.14 -1.13
CA HIS A 34 6.47 6.61 -2.23
C HIS A 34 5.20 7.29 -1.71
N PHE A 35 4.64 6.77 -0.63
CA PHE A 35 3.46 7.35 0.00
C PHE A 35 3.80 8.36 1.10
N ASN A 36 5.07 8.78 1.18
CA ASN A 36 5.54 9.74 2.17
C ASN A 36 5.24 9.29 3.60
N CYS A 37 5.35 7.99 3.85
CA CYS A 37 5.09 7.39 5.16
C CYS A 37 3.71 7.75 5.70
N THR A 38 2.74 7.86 4.81
CA THR A 38 1.37 8.24 5.16
C THR A 38 0.44 7.07 4.88
N CYS A 39 -0.41 6.75 5.85
CA CYS A 39 -1.42 5.72 5.64
C CYS A 39 -2.41 6.21 4.59
N VAL A 40 -2.58 5.44 3.53
CA VAL A 40 -3.45 5.85 2.42
C VAL A 40 -4.92 5.90 2.83
N TYR A 41 -5.30 5.17 3.87
CA TYR A 41 -6.69 5.10 4.31
C TYR A 41 -7.07 6.22 5.29
N CYS A 42 -6.30 6.39 6.35
CA CYS A 42 -6.63 7.41 7.36
C CYS A 42 -5.92 8.75 7.12
N GLY A 43 -4.92 8.76 6.25
CA GLY A 43 -4.22 10.00 5.91
C GLY A 43 -3.21 10.48 6.94
N LYS A 44 -2.95 9.71 7.98
CA LYS A 44 -1.97 10.10 8.99
C LYS A 44 -0.57 9.65 8.63
N THR A 45 0.42 10.43 9.02
CA THR A 45 1.83 10.12 8.80
C THR A 45 2.39 9.40 10.03
N TYR A 46 3.23 8.40 9.80
CA TYR A 46 3.82 7.59 10.84
C TYR A 46 5.30 7.38 10.57
N GLU A 47 6.02 6.87 11.55
CA GLU A 47 7.39 6.44 11.32
C GLU A 47 7.35 5.18 10.45
N GLU A 48 8.37 5.00 9.64
CA GLU A 48 8.42 3.87 8.70
C GLU A 48 8.19 2.53 9.38
N LYS A 49 8.77 2.34 10.55
CA LYS A 49 8.64 1.07 11.29
C LYS A 49 7.23 0.78 11.77
N GLU A 50 6.39 1.80 11.84
CA GLU A 50 5.02 1.65 12.30
C GLU A 50 4.05 1.39 11.16
N LEU A 51 4.55 1.44 9.95
CA LEU A 51 3.72 1.26 8.76
C LEU A 51 3.81 -0.16 8.24
N THR A 52 2.76 -0.56 7.56
CA THR A 52 2.68 -1.86 6.91
C THR A 52 2.31 -1.66 5.45
N LEU A 53 2.36 -2.74 4.69
CA LEU A 53 1.88 -2.73 3.31
C LEU A 53 0.60 -3.54 3.25
N ASP A 54 -0.33 -3.06 2.45
CA ASP A 54 -1.63 -3.72 2.33
C ASP A 54 -1.98 -3.93 0.86
N HIS A 55 -2.63 -5.03 0.58
CA HIS A 55 -3.24 -5.27 -0.73
C HIS A 55 -4.58 -4.54 -0.73
N VAL A 56 -4.73 -3.52 -1.57
CA VAL A 56 -6.01 -2.79 -1.64
C VAL A 56 -7.12 -3.76 -1.96
N ILE A 57 -6.91 -4.57 -3.01
CA ILE A 57 -7.80 -5.68 -3.31
C ILE A 57 -7.18 -6.91 -2.68
N PRO A 58 -7.82 -7.48 -1.65
CA PRO A 58 -7.24 -8.61 -0.92
C PRO A 58 -6.97 -9.81 -1.82
N LEU A 59 -5.96 -10.59 -1.47
CA LEU A 59 -5.65 -11.80 -2.23
C LEU A 59 -6.85 -12.73 -2.31
N SER A 60 -7.63 -12.82 -1.23
CA SER A 60 -8.83 -13.66 -1.18
C SER A 60 -9.93 -13.17 -2.11
N ARG A 61 -9.83 -11.94 -2.62
CA ARG A 61 -10.81 -11.37 -3.55
C ARG A 61 -10.23 -11.20 -4.94
N GLY A 62 -9.18 -11.93 -5.26
CA GLY A 62 -8.57 -11.87 -6.59
C GLY A 62 -7.49 -10.82 -6.76
N GLY A 63 -7.07 -10.18 -5.68
CA GLY A 63 -5.98 -9.21 -5.76
C GLY A 63 -4.66 -9.89 -6.02
N GLU A 64 -3.72 -9.12 -6.57
CA GLU A 64 -2.39 -9.63 -6.88
C GLU A 64 -1.34 -8.84 -6.10
N THR A 65 -0.18 -9.45 -5.93
CA THR A 65 0.96 -8.77 -5.30
C THR A 65 1.70 -7.97 -6.35
N LEU A 66 1.05 -6.91 -6.81
CA LEU A 66 1.60 -5.98 -7.78
C LEU A 66 1.68 -4.60 -7.14
N THR A 67 2.69 -3.82 -7.50
CA THR A 67 2.87 -2.49 -6.91
C THR A 67 1.60 -1.65 -7.00
N LYS A 68 0.88 -1.76 -8.10
CA LYS A 68 -0.38 -1.01 -8.26
C LYS A 68 -1.47 -1.43 -7.28
N ASN A 69 -1.32 -2.61 -6.65
CA ASN A 69 -2.29 -3.09 -5.66
C ASN A 69 -1.73 -3.00 -4.23
N ILE A 70 -0.52 -2.51 -4.06
CA ILE A 70 0.12 -2.43 -2.75
C ILE A 70 0.21 -0.98 -2.32
N VAL A 71 -0.28 -0.70 -1.12
CA VAL A 71 -0.25 0.65 -0.55
C VAL A 71 0.34 0.61 0.85
N CYS A 72 0.73 1.80 1.32
CA CYS A 72 1.21 1.98 2.67
C CYS A 72 0.02 2.20 3.59
N ALA A 73 -0.05 1.46 4.68
CA ALA A 73 -1.14 1.57 5.64
C ALA A 73 -0.62 1.44 7.06
N CYS A 74 -1.27 2.13 7.99
CA CYS A 74 -0.95 1.93 9.39
C CYS A 74 -1.51 0.57 9.84
N ARG A 75 -0.93 0.03 10.91
CA ARG A 75 -1.34 -1.29 11.39
C ARG A 75 -2.81 -1.36 11.72
N LYS A 76 -3.33 -0.30 12.35
CA LYS A 76 -4.74 -0.26 12.74
C LYS A 76 -5.66 -0.37 11.53
N CYS A 77 -5.43 0.46 10.52
CA CYS A 77 -6.26 0.43 9.31
C CYS A 77 -6.12 -0.91 8.58
N ASN A 78 -4.89 -1.41 8.48
CA ASN A 78 -4.64 -2.68 7.81
C ASN A 78 -5.37 -3.83 8.49
N GLN A 79 -5.28 -3.92 9.81
CA GLN A 79 -5.95 -4.97 10.58
C GLN A 79 -7.47 -4.83 10.53
N ASP A 80 -7.95 -3.60 10.67
CA ASP A 80 -9.39 -3.35 10.67
C ASP A 80 -10.02 -3.64 9.31
N LYS A 81 -9.31 -3.30 8.24
CA LYS A 81 -9.79 -3.58 6.89
C LYS A 81 -9.79 -5.08 6.60
N GLY A 82 -8.72 -5.77 6.99
CA GLY A 82 -8.62 -7.21 6.73
C GLY A 82 -8.83 -7.54 5.25
N SER A 83 -9.72 -8.49 4.98
CA SER A 83 -10.04 -8.92 3.62
C SER A 83 -11.31 -8.28 3.09
N SER A 84 -11.76 -7.19 3.69
CA SER A 84 -12.95 -6.49 3.26
C SER A 84 -12.74 -5.77 1.94
N ASP A 85 -13.83 -5.48 1.23
CA ASP A 85 -13.77 -4.57 0.10
C ASP A 85 -13.31 -3.21 0.61
N TRP A 86 -12.24 -2.67 0.02
CA TRP A 86 -11.59 -1.48 0.56
C TRP A 86 -12.51 -0.25 0.55
N LEU A 87 -13.31 -0.10 -0.49
CA LEU A 87 -14.17 1.08 -0.63
C LEU A 87 -15.33 1.03 0.35
N ILE A 88 -15.96 -0.13 0.47
CA ILE A 88 -17.07 -0.31 1.41
C ILE A 88 -16.57 -0.10 2.83
N TRP A 89 -15.44 -0.74 3.18
CA TRP A 89 -14.85 -0.60 4.51
C TRP A 89 -14.49 0.84 4.82
N MET A 90 -13.81 1.50 3.87
CA MET A 90 -13.32 2.86 4.07
C MET A 90 -14.48 3.84 4.29
N ARG A 91 -15.54 3.70 3.52
CA ARG A 91 -16.72 4.56 3.67
C ARG A 91 -17.47 4.30 4.97
N LYS A 92 -17.46 3.06 5.42
CA LYS A 92 -18.07 2.70 6.70
C LYS A 92 -17.32 3.33 7.87
N VAL A 93 -16.01 3.34 7.82
CA VAL A 93 -15.17 3.83 8.92
C VAL A 93 -15.01 5.34 8.90
N PHE A 94 -14.74 5.91 7.72
CA PHE A 94 -14.39 7.31 7.59
C PHE A 94 -15.46 8.17 6.89
N GLY A 95 -16.46 7.56 6.32
CA GLY A 95 -17.39 8.25 5.43
C GLY A 95 -16.72 8.48 4.07
N PHE A 96 -17.36 9.26 3.21
CA PHE A 96 -16.84 9.56 1.90
C PHE A 96 -15.61 10.46 2.01
N GLN A 97 -14.48 10.02 1.43
CA GLN A 97 -13.22 10.74 1.48
C GLN A 97 -12.71 10.93 0.06
N SER A 98 -13.24 11.96 -0.63
CA SER A 98 -13.04 12.10 -2.07
C SER A 98 -11.57 12.06 -2.50
N ILE A 99 -10.69 12.77 -1.80
CA ILE A 99 -9.27 12.84 -2.19
C ILE A 99 -8.59 11.49 -1.99
N ARG A 100 -8.76 10.89 -0.83
CA ARG A 100 -8.11 9.61 -0.54
C ARG A 100 -8.64 8.49 -1.44
N GLU A 101 -9.94 8.46 -1.68
CA GLU A 101 -10.53 7.47 -2.58
C GLU A 101 -9.99 7.64 -3.99
N LEU A 102 -9.87 8.86 -4.46
CA LEU A 102 -9.34 9.14 -5.78
C LEU A 102 -7.88 8.68 -5.91
N LEU A 103 -7.07 8.96 -4.90
CA LEU A 103 -5.68 8.54 -4.91
C LEU A 103 -5.55 7.02 -4.99
N ILE A 104 -6.39 6.30 -4.22
CA ILE A 104 -6.37 4.84 -4.25
C ILE A 104 -6.84 4.33 -5.62
N HIS A 105 -7.93 4.88 -6.16
CA HIS A 105 -8.40 4.49 -7.49
C HIS A 105 -7.34 4.67 -8.55
N GLN A 106 -6.64 5.79 -8.52
CA GLN A 106 -5.58 6.07 -9.48
C GLN A 106 -4.41 5.11 -9.31
N HIS A 107 -4.10 4.76 -8.07
CA HIS A 107 -2.98 3.85 -7.79
C HIS A 107 -3.23 2.44 -8.31
N ILE A 108 -4.44 1.93 -8.10
CA ILE A 108 -4.77 0.55 -8.48
C ILE A 108 -5.19 0.41 -9.94
N LYS A 109 -5.25 1.50 -10.66
CA LYS A 109 -5.72 1.52 -12.03
C LYS A 109 -4.79 0.82 -13.05
#